data_63904b1f5d3a857865b3169bac581eef
#
_entry.id   63904b1f5d3a857865b3169bac581eef
#
_cell.length_a   1.000
_cell.length_b   1.000
_cell.length_c   1.000
_cell.angle_alpha   90.00
_cell.angle_beta   90.00
_cell.angle_gamma   90.00
#
_symmetry.space_group_name_H-M   'P 1'
#
loop_
_entity.id
_entity.type
_entity.pdbx_description
1 polymer ?
#
loop_
_entity_poly.entity_id
_entity_poly.type
_entity_poly.pdbx_seq_one_letter_code
_entity_poly.pdbx_strand_id
1 'polypeptide(L)'
;MHWIYWKKRDENVNKSNCKICKNGENISELNGGYMTNYLDEKRYNGKVQALILDWSGTTADAYVVAPAVVFVEVFKKQNVEISMAEARGPMGLRKDLHIKALTEVDEIKERWKGVHGQYPDQADVDKMFADFVPMQLACLRKYTNLLPGVADVTQRIQKAGIKIGSTTGFVRSMVDILEEEAAKQGYKPDASVAGDEVINGARPSPHMVYKNLDMLGITPIQSVIKVDDTVSGVGEAVNAGCWGVGVTRYSNYMDVDTPEDGEKLSDDEVEKRQAHTKDLLEKAGAHYVIESIADIEPVIEDVNKRLANGERP
;
A
#
# COMPACT_ATOMS: atom_id res chain seq x y z
N MET A 1 -20.68 15.32 25.71
CA MET A 1 -19.89 16.36 25.02
C MET A 1 -19.11 17.14 26.07
N HIS A 2 -17.83 16.81 26.28
CA HIS A 2 -16.93 17.62 27.08
C HIS A 2 -15.61 17.72 26.35
N TRP A 3 -15.37 18.90 25.76
CA TRP A 3 -14.10 19.27 25.18
C TRP A 3 -13.11 19.60 26.26
N ILE A 4 -12.01 18.88 26.38
CA ILE A 4 -10.92 19.23 27.32
C ILE A 4 -9.99 20.17 26.56
N TYR A 5 -10.08 21.46 26.89
CA TYR A 5 -9.12 22.48 26.48
C TYR A 5 -7.83 22.34 27.28
N TRP A 6 -6.70 22.11 26.59
CA TRP A 6 -5.38 22.32 27.19
C TRP A 6 -5.10 23.81 27.29
N LYS A 7 -5.31 24.40 28.48
CA LYS A 7 -4.84 25.75 28.79
C LYS A 7 -3.34 25.72 29.05
N LYS A 8 -2.56 26.67 28.42
CA LYS A 8 -1.17 26.95 28.78
C LYS A 8 -1.05 27.06 30.32
N ARG A 9 -0.14 26.29 30.89
CA ARG A 9 0.17 26.39 32.31
C ARG A 9 0.91 27.70 32.57
N ASP A 10 0.37 28.51 33.45
CA ASP A 10 1.07 29.63 34.04
C ASP A 10 2.29 29.16 34.85
N GLU A 11 3.39 29.88 34.73
CA GLU A 11 4.71 29.57 35.32
C GLU A 11 4.80 29.71 36.83
N ASN A 12 3.70 29.65 37.60
CA ASN A 12 3.70 29.77 39.04
C ASN A 12 3.08 28.56 39.72
N VAL A 13 3.72 27.40 39.63
CA VAL A 13 3.42 26.27 40.50
C VAL A 13 4.24 26.39 41.77
N ASN A 14 3.57 26.76 42.87
CA ASN A 14 4.13 26.83 44.20
C ASN A 14 4.71 25.45 44.61
N LYS A 15 6.03 25.33 44.71
CA LYS A 15 6.78 24.08 44.98
C LYS A 15 6.52 23.44 46.36
N SER A 16 5.69 24.06 47.22
CA SER A 16 5.49 23.63 48.59
C SER A 16 4.60 22.41 48.82
N ASN A 17 3.88 21.92 47.78
CA ASN A 17 2.93 20.82 47.95
C ASN A 17 3.26 19.55 47.11
N CYS A 18 4.43 19.46 46.49
CA CYS A 18 4.84 18.24 45.80
C CYS A 18 5.55 17.31 46.79
N LYS A 19 4.97 16.16 47.10
CA LYS A 19 5.57 15.14 47.99
C LYS A 19 6.94 14.64 47.55
N ILE A 20 7.26 14.72 46.24
CA ILE A 20 8.52 14.28 45.67
C ILE A 20 9.66 15.29 45.92
N CYS A 21 9.34 16.57 46.08
CA CYS A 21 10.35 17.62 46.32
C CYS A 21 10.83 17.69 47.78
N LYS A 22 10.31 16.87 48.68
CA LYS A 22 10.68 16.94 50.13
C LYS A 22 11.92 16.11 50.50
N ASN A 23 12.39 15.22 49.62
CA ASN A 23 13.50 14.31 49.92
C ASN A 23 14.87 14.77 49.41
N GLY A 24 15.03 15.98 48.88
CA GLY A 24 16.34 16.55 48.55
C GLY A 24 17.08 15.86 47.36
N GLU A 25 16.40 14.96 46.64
CA GLU A 25 16.98 14.31 45.50
C GLU A 25 16.94 15.18 44.25
N ASN A 26 18.04 15.23 43.51
CA ASN A 26 18.28 16.11 42.39
C ASN A 26 17.43 15.65 41.17
N ILE A 27 16.38 16.38 40.84
CA ILE A 27 15.42 16.05 39.75
C ILE A 27 16.12 15.85 38.38
N SER A 28 17.34 16.36 38.19
CA SER A 28 18.12 16.19 36.96
C SER A 28 18.67 14.75 36.76
N GLU A 29 18.87 14.00 37.86
CA GLU A 29 19.34 12.60 37.75
C GLU A 29 18.17 11.63 37.56
N LEU A 30 16.98 11.96 38.07
CA LEU A 30 15.75 11.14 37.92
C LEU A 30 15.17 11.18 36.46
N ASN A 31 15.35 12.29 35.76
CA ASN A 31 14.77 12.43 34.42
C ASN A 31 15.56 11.72 33.31
N GLY A 32 16.86 11.56 33.45
CA GLY A 32 17.69 10.88 32.44
C GLY A 32 17.49 9.36 32.42
N GLY A 33 17.53 8.73 33.61
CA GLY A 33 17.43 7.27 33.75
C GLY A 33 16.01 6.73 33.54
N TYR A 34 14.99 7.42 34.04
CA TYR A 34 13.58 6.98 33.90
C TYR A 34 13.06 7.12 32.46
N MET A 35 13.44 8.17 31.73
CA MET A 35 13.01 8.37 30.34
C MET A 35 13.73 7.39 29.40
N THR A 36 15.03 7.12 29.60
CA THR A 36 15.75 6.15 28.79
C THR A 36 15.27 4.72 29.04
N ASN A 37 15.07 4.30 30.29
CA ASN A 37 14.53 2.98 30.60
C ASN A 37 13.09 2.80 30.08
N TYR A 38 12.22 3.82 30.19
CA TYR A 38 10.87 3.76 29.68
C TYR A 38 10.79 3.69 28.14
N LEU A 39 11.72 4.31 27.43
CA LEU A 39 11.81 4.23 25.99
C LEU A 39 12.44 2.90 25.53
N ASP A 40 13.40 2.37 26.26
CA ASP A 40 14.04 1.09 25.96
C ASP A 40 13.12 -0.10 26.27
N GLU A 41 12.35 -0.04 27.36
CA GLU A 41 11.34 -1.06 27.72
C GLU A 41 10.15 -1.09 26.75
N LYS A 42 9.90 -0.03 25.97
CA LYS A 42 8.82 0.06 24.99
C LYS A 42 9.25 -0.19 23.54
N ARG A 43 10.51 -0.50 23.29
CA ARG A 43 10.93 -0.94 21.95
C ARG A 43 10.38 -2.33 21.68
N TYR A 44 9.61 -2.44 20.60
CA TYR A 44 9.18 -3.76 20.14
C TYR A 44 10.40 -4.56 19.67
N ASN A 45 10.62 -5.69 20.31
CA ASN A 45 11.70 -6.65 19.99
C ASN A 45 11.15 -8.04 19.64
N GLY A 46 9.84 -8.11 19.35
CA GLY A 46 9.18 -9.33 18.94
C GLY A 46 9.42 -9.65 17.46
N LYS A 47 8.58 -10.53 16.94
CA LYS A 47 8.66 -10.97 15.53
C LYS A 47 7.60 -10.27 14.68
N VAL A 48 7.75 -10.36 13.35
CA VAL A 48 6.72 -10.01 12.39
C VAL A 48 5.43 -10.75 12.73
N GLN A 49 4.31 -10.02 12.80
CA GLN A 49 2.99 -10.53 13.13
C GLN A 49 2.03 -10.53 11.94
N ALA A 50 2.24 -9.61 10.99
CA ALA A 50 1.38 -9.53 9.82
C ALA A 50 2.12 -9.09 8.56
N LEU A 51 1.66 -9.60 7.42
CA LEU A 51 1.93 -9.07 6.09
C LEU A 51 0.67 -8.39 5.59
N ILE A 52 0.81 -7.20 5.01
CA ILE A 52 -0.26 -6.49 4.30
C ILE A 52 0.11 -6.47 2.82
N LEU A 53 -0.61 -7.21 2.00
CA LEU A 53 -0.29 -7.43 0.59
C LEU A 53 -1.19 -6.59 -0.32
N ASP A 54 -0.65 -6.10 -1.41
CA ASP A 54 -1.47 -5.60 -2.51
C ASP A 54 -2.06 -6.75 -3.35
N TRP A 55 -3.02 -6.44 -4.22
CA TRP A 55 -3.62 -7.41 -5.13
C TRP A 55 -2.93 -7.44 -6.50
N SER A 56 -3.25 -6.51 -7.40
CA SER A 56 -2.74 -6.52 -8.77
C SER A 56 -1.24 -6.26 -8.82
N GLY A 57 -0.49 -7.09 -9.52
CA GLY A 57 0.97 -6.98 -9.62
C GLY A 57 1.75 -7.54 -8.44
N THR A 58 1.07 -7.83 -7.31
CA THR A 58 1.67 -8.37 -6.08
C THR A 58 1.21 -9.79 -5.78
N THR A 59 -0.10 -10.05 -5.79
CA THR A 59 -0.68 -11.38 -5.50
C THR A 59 -1.45 -11.98 -6.67
N ALA A 60 -2.04 -11.14 -7.52
CA ALA A 60 -2.82 -11.53 -8.71
C ALA A 60 -2.59 -10.52 -9.84
N ASP A 61 -3.17 -10.75 -11.01
CA ASP A 61 -3.18 -9.82 -12.16
C ASP A 61 -1.77 -9.34 -12.52
N ALA A 62 -0.97 -10.23 -13.10
CA ALA A 62 0.38 -9.90 -13.56
C ALA A 62 0.39 -8.64 -14.42
N TYR A 63 1.33 -7.72 -14.13
CA TYR A 63 1.53 -6.46 -14.85
C TYR A 63 0.38 -5.44 -14.71
N VAL A 64 -0.56 -5.68 -13.78
CA VAL A 64 -1.68 -4.77 -13.49
C VAL A 64 -2.52 -4.44 -14.73
N VAL A 65 -2.82 -5.46 -15.52
CA VAL A 65 -3.50 -5.30 -16.81
C VAL A 65 -4.98 -4.94 -16.63
N ALA A 66 -5.65 -5.56 -15.64
CA ALA A 66 -7.09 -5.38 -15.43
C ALA A 66 -7.54 -3.91 -15.35
N PRO A 67 -6.97 -3.06 -14.50
CA PRO A 67 -7.38 -1.66 -14.44
C PRO A 67 -6.87 -0.84 -15.65
N ALA A 68 -5.69 -1.16 -16.17
CA ALA A 68 -5.08 -0.38 -17.27
C ALA A 68 -5.98 -0.38 -18.52
N VAL A 69 -6.45 -1.55 -18.94
CA VAL A 69 -7.35 -1.65 -20.12
C VAL A 69 -8.67 -0.92 -19.89
N VAL A 70 -9.20 -0.90 -18.67
CA VAL A 70 -10.46 -0.20 -18.38
C VAL A 70 -10.27 1.30 -18.39
N PHE A 71 -9.15 1.84 -17.91
CA PHE A 71 -8.86 3.27 -18.03
C PHE A 71 -8.80 3.71 -19.48
N VAL A 72 -8.11 2.95 -20.36
CA VAL A 72 -8.08 3.24 -21.79
C VAL A 72 -9.50 3.29 -22.37
N GLU A 73 -10.34 2.30 -22.07
CA GLU A 73 -11.69 2.24 -22.60
C GLU A 73 -12.61 3.34 -22.03
N VAL A 74 -12.44 3.75 -20.78
CA VAL A 74 -13.22 4.83 -20.16
C VAL A 74 -12.89 6.18 -20.82
N PHE A 75 -11.63 6.47 -21.09
CA PHE A 75 -11.24 7.68 -21.83
C PHE A 75 -11.71 7.64 -23.28
N LYS A 76 -11.62 6.50 -23.93
CA LYS A 76 -12.14 6.29 -25.30
C LYS A 76 -13.65 6.54 -25.40
N LYS A 77 -14.44 6.18 -24.37
CA LYS A 77 -15.87 6.56 -24.30
C LYS A 77 -16.11 8.07 -24.30
N GLN A 78 -15.12 8.85 -23.87
CA GLN A 78 -15.16 10.31 -23.95
C GLN A 78 -14.55 10.84 -25.26
N ASN A 79 -14.25 9.97 -26.23
CA ASN A 79 -13.53 10.28 -27.47
C ASN A 79 -12.12 10.87 -27.24
N VAL A 80 -11.50 10.56 -26.12
CA VAL A 80 -10.12 10.93 -25.77
C VAL A 80 -9.29 9.64 -25.74
N GLU A 81 -8.32 9.53 -26.62
CA GLU A 81 -7.44 8.37 -26.67
C GLU A 81 -6.29 8.56 -25.66
N ILE A 82 -6.03 7.53 -24.85
CA ILE A 82 -4.84 7.39 -24.03
C ILE A 82 -4.17 6.04 -24.32
N SER A 83 -2.86 5.99 -24.21
CA SER A 83 -2.10 4.74 -24.33
C SER A 83 -2.14 3.93 -23.03
N MET A 84 -1.78 2.63 -23.11
CA MET A 84 -1.58 1.78 -21.93
C MET A 84 -0.50 2.36 -21.02
N ALA A 85 0.59 2.90 -21.58
CA ALA A 85 1.67 3.52 -20.80
C ALA A 85 1.17 4.74 -20.02
N GLU A 86 0.35 5.60 -20.63
CA GLU A 86 -0.28 6.73 -19.92
C GLU A 86 -1.23 6.24 -18.83
N ALA A 87 -2.08 5.24 -19.14
CA ALA A 87 -3.00 4.65 -18.18
C ALA A 87 -2.30 4.06 -16.95
N ARG A 88 -1.05 3.61 -17.08
CA ARG A 88 -0.24 3.03 -16.01
C ARG A 88 0.37 4.07 -15.06
N GLY A 89 0.53 5.33 -15.48
CA GLY A 89 1.25 6.36 -14.73
C GLY A 89 0.81 6.46 -13.26
N PRO A 90 -0.46 6.75 -12.95
CA PRO A 90 -0.94 6.90 -11.59
C PRO A 90 -1.33 5.57 -10.90
N MET A 91 -0.83 4.41 -11.35
CA MET A 91 -1.25 3.11 -10.82
C MET A 91 -1.01 3.00 -9.31
N GLY A 92 -1.86 2.23 -8.66
CA GLY A 92 -1.87 2.06 -7.20
C GLY A 92 -2.79 3.04 -6.46
N LEU A 93 -3.17 4.17 -7.06
CA LEU A 93 -4.15 5.11 -6.48
C LEU A 93 -5.57 4.52 -6.48
N ARG A 94 -6.45 5.06 -5.62
CA ARG A 94 -7.90 4.83 -5.70
C ARG A 94 -8.42 5.29 -7.06
N LYS A 95 -9.37 4.56 -7.64
CA LYS A 95 -9.69 4.64 -9.06
C LYS A 95 -10.26 6.00 -9.51
N ASP A 96 -11.01 6.70 -8.67
CA ASP A 96 -11.42 8.09 -8.91
C ASP A 96 -10.24 9.08 -8.91
N LEU A 97 -9.31 8.91 -7.97
CA LEU A 97 -8.08 9.71 -7.91
C LEU A 97 -7.14 9.41 -9.07
N HIS A 98 -7.10 8.16 -9.53
CA HIS A 98 -6.35 7.76 -10.70
C HIS A 98 -6.89 8.44 -11.96
N ILE A 99 -8.21 8.40 -12.20
CA ILE A 99 -8.85 9.10 -13.31
C ILE A 99 -8.54 10.60 -13.23
N LYS A 100 -8.67 11.20 -12.05
CA LYS A 100 -8.34 12.61 -11.84
C LYS A 100 -6.87 12.90 -12.20
N ALA A 101 -5.94 12.09 -11.73
CA ALA A 101 -4.52 12.26 -12.05
C ALA A 101 -4.26 12.17 -13.58
N LEU A 102 -4.94 11.26 -14.28
CA LEU A 102 -4.85 11.19 -15.75
C LEU A 102 -5.37 12.45 -16.42
N THR A 103 -6.47 13.03 -15.92
CA THR A 103 -7.01 14.29 -16.46
C THR A 103 -6.12 15.51 -16.19
N GLU A 104 -5.14 15.40 -15.30
CA GLU A 104 -4.19 16.45 -14.96
C GLU A 104 -2.87 16.34 -15.78
N VAL A 105 -2.62 15.23 -16.49
CA VAL A 105 -1.49 15.07 -17.41
C VAL A 105 -1.65 16.03 -18.59
N ASP A 106 -0.65 16.86 -18.85
CA ASP A 106 -0.76 17.95 -19.84
C ASP A 106 -1.16 17.46 -21.24
N GLU A 107 -0.60 16.36 -21.73
CA GLU A 107 -0.91 15.78 -23.04
C GLU A 107 -2.34 15.25 -23.10
N ILE A 108 -2.84 14.62 -22.05
CA ILE A 108 -4.22 14.11 -21.97
C ILE A 108 -5.19 15.28 -21.85
N LYS A 109 -4.86 16.25 -21.03
CA LYS A 109 -5.65 17.46 -20.79
C LYS A 109 -5.86 18.29 -22.06
N GLU A 110 -4.81 18.45 -22.86
CA GLU A 110 -4.91 19.15 -24.15
C GLU A 110 -5.71 18.32 -25.18
N ARG A 111 -5.55 17.00 -25.23
CA ARG A 111 -6.42 16.12 -26.07
C ARG A 111 -7.88 16.24 -25.66
N TRP A 112 -8.18 16.24 -24.36
CA TRP A 112 -9.53 16.44 -23.84
C TRP A 112 -10.13 17.77 -24.29
N LYS A 113 -9.38 18.87 -24.13
CA LYS A 113 -9.81 20.20 -24.57
C LYS A 113 -10.06 20.25 -26.07
N GLY A 114 -9.24 19.57 -26.88
CA GLY A 114 -9.42 19.49 -28.31
C GLY A 114 -10.74 18.82 -28.72
N VAL A 115 -11.21 17.85 -27.94
CA VAL A 115 -12.47 17.12 -28.16
C VAL A 115 -13.68 17.88 -27.60
N HIS A 116 -13.58 18.39 -26.36
CA HIS A 116 -14.73 18.95 -25.61
C HIS A 116 -14.79 20.48 -25.59
N GLY A 117 -13.74 21.16 -26.09
CA GLY A 117 -13.66 22.63 -26.12
C GLY A 117 -13.29 23.27 -24.78
N GLN A 118 -13.23 22.49 -23.70
CA GLN A 118 -12.86 22.90 -22.35
C GLN A 118 -11.99 21.84 -21.68
N TYR A 119 -11.28 22.20 -20.62
CA TYR A 119 -10.53 21.24 -19.80
C TYR A 119 -11.48 20.36 -18.97
N PRO A 120 -11.04 19.13 -18.62
CA PRO A 120 -11.84 18.25 -17.78
C PRO A 120 -12.03 18.85 -16.38
N ASP A 121 -13.21 18.66 -15.81
CA ASP A 121 -13.54 19.08 -14.46
C ASP A 121 -13.90 17.89 -13.55
N GLN A 122 -14.31 18.15 -12.31
CA GLN A 122 -14.65 17.08 -11.36
C GLN A 122 -15.89 16.29 -11.80
N ALA A 123 -16.85 16.91 -12.51
CA ALA A 123 -18.04 16.21 -13.00
C ALA A 123 -17.66 15.19 -14.09
N ASP A 124 -16.67 15.52 -14.93
CA ASP A 124 -16.12 14.59 -15.92
C ASP A 124 -15.43 13.41 -15.25
N VAL A 125 -14.64 13.66 -14.20
CA VAL A 125 -14.00 12.60 -13.40
C VAL A 125 -15.05 11.69 -12.77
N ASP A 126 -16.07 12.25 -12.15
CA ASP A 126 -17.15 11.49 -11.49
C ASP A 126 -17.93 10.62 -12.50
N LYS A 127 -18.20 11.17 -13.70
CA LYS A 127 -18.82 10.43 -14.80
C LYS A 127 -17.95 9.27 -15.28
N MET A 128 -16.65 9.52 -15.50
CA MET A 128 -15.72 8.47 -15.91
C MET A 128 -15.57 7.39 -14.85
N PHE A 129 -15.56 7.76 -13.56
CA PHE A 129 -15.53 6.79 -12.48
C PHE A 129 -16.82 5.96 -12.40
N ALA A 130 -17.98 6.57 -12.63
CA ALA A 130 -19.26 5.84 -12.72
C ALA A 130 -19.27 4.83 -13.88
N ASP A 131 -18.60 5.12 -15.00
CA ASP A 131 -18.41 4.18 -16.11
C ASP A 131 -17.36 3.10 -15.79
N PHE A 132 -16.28 3.47 -15.08
CA PHE A 132 -15.17 2.57 -14.76
C PHE A 132 -15.62 1.35 -13.95
N VAL A 133 -16.39 1.56 -12.89
CA VAL A 133 -16.77 0.49 -11.95
C VAL A 133 -17.50 -0.67 -12.66
N PRO A 134 -18.59 -0.48 -13.43
CA PRO A 134 -19.26 -1.57 -14.10
C PRO A 134 -18.38 -2.23 -15.19
N MET A 135 -17.54 -1.46 -15.89
CA MET A 135 -16.63 -2.00 -16.90
C MET A 135 -15.57 -2.89 -16.26
N GLN A 136 -14.99 -2.46 -15.14
CA GLN A 136 -14.02 -3.26 -14.40
C GLN A 136 -14.64 -4.56 -13.86
N LEU A 137 -15.83 -4.49 -13.26
CA LEU A 137 -16.55 -5.66 -12.77
C LEU A 137 -16.82 -6.67 -13.88
N ALA A 138 -17.15 -6.21 -15.09
CA ALA A 138 -17.44 -7.07 -16.24
C ALA A 138 -16.22 -7.85 -16.75
N CYS A 139 -15.01 -7.31 -16.60
CA CYS A 139 -13.79 -7.95 -17.11
C CYS A 139 -12.90 -8.57 -16.00
N LEU A 140 -13.06 -8.17 -14.75
CA LEU A 140 -12.13 -8.48 -13.66
C LEU A 140 -11.84 -9.98 -13.48
N ARG A 141 -12.86 -10.83 -13.61
CA ARG A 141 -12.68 -12.30 -13.48
C ARG A 141 -11.69 -12.92 -14.46
N LYS A 142 -11.33 -12.21 -15.55
CA LYS A 142 -10.31 -12.66 -16.50
C LYS A 142 -8.87 -12.43 -16.00
N TYR A 143 -8.72 -11.61 -14.95
CA TYR A 143 -7.44 -11.13 -14.44
C TYR A 143 -7.25 -11.50 -12.96
N THR A 144 -7.87 -12.59 -12.50
CA THR A 144 -7.81 -13.03 -11.10
C THR A 144 -6.84 -14.18 -10.87
N ASN A 145 -6.06 -14.55 -11.88
CA ASN A 145 -5.03 -15.56 -11.73
C ASN A 145 -3.99 -15.11 -10.70
N LEU A 146 -3.74 -15.96 -9.71
CA LEU A 146 -2.67 -15.72 -8.74
C LEU A 146 -1.32 -15.74 -9.43
N LEU A 147 -0.41 -14.90 -8.94
CA LEU A 147 0.98 -14.93 -9.38
C LEU A 147 1.67 -16.21 -8.86
N PRO A 148 2.73 -16.66 -9.56
CA PRO A 148 3.46 -17.87 -9.17
C PRO A 148 3.90 -17.84 -7.70
N GLY A 149 3.65 -18.92 -6.98
CA GLY A 149 4.06 -19.12 -5.59
C GLY A 149 3.21 -18.44 -4.52
N VAL A 150 2.25 -17.58 -4.88
CA VAL A 150 1.42 -16.83 -3.92
C VAL A 150 0.68 -17.75 -2.96
N ALA A 151 -0.07 -18.74 -3.47
CA ALA A 151 -0.83 -19.65 -2.61
C ALA A 151 0.09 -20.41 -1.64
N ASP A 152 1.20 -20.94 -2.13
CA ASP A 152 2.12 -21.75 -1.33
C ASP A 152 2.77 -20.92 -0.21
N VAL A 153 3.33 -19.75 -0.56
CA VAL A 153 4.03 -18.91 0.41
C VAL A 153 3.07 -18.35 1.46
N THR A 154 1.90 -17.87 1.05
CA THR A 154 0.91 -17.29 1.99
C THR A 154 0.38 -18.34 2.97
N GLN A 155 0.13 -19.57 2.52
CA GLN A 155 -0.26 -20.67 3.39
C GLN A 155 0.84 -21.04 4.38
N ARG A 156 2.12 -21.05 3.98
CA ARG A 156 3.24 -21.30 4.92
C ARG A 156 3.32 -20.21 5.98
N ILE A 157 3.19 -18.94 5.57
CA ILE A 157 3.21 -17.78 6.46
C ILE A 157 2.06 -17.84 7.47
N GLN A 158 0.83 -18.12 7.02
CA GLN A 158 -0.31 -18.27 7.92
C GLN A 158 -0.15 -19.46 8.88
N LYS A 159 0.39 -20.60 8.41
CA LYS A 159 0.72 -21.75 9.28
C LYS A 159 1.79 -21.40 10.34
N ALA A 160 2.68 -20.47 10.04
CA ALA A 160 3.66 -19.96 11.00
C ALA A 160 3.06 -18.96 12.02
N GLY A 161 1.75 -18.66 11.92
CA GLY A 161 1.03 -17.77 12.82
C GLY A 161 1.09 -16.28 12.44
N ILE A 162 1.65 -15.94 11.29
CA ILE A 162 1.67 -14.57 10.77
C ILE A 162 0.37 -14.30 10.02
N LYS A 163 -0.32 -13.23 10.35
CA LYS A 163 -1.57 -12.83 9.71
C LYS A 163 -1.33 -12.20 8.34
N ILE A 164 -2.30 -12.37 7.44
CA ILE A 164 -2.27 -11.73 6.13
C ILE A 164 -3.47 -10.80 5.98
N GLY A 165 -3.17 -9.52 5.81
CA GLY A 165 -4.13 -8.52 5.37
C GLY A 165 -3.93 -8.15 3.90
N SER A 166 -4.89 -7.45 3.30
CA SER A 166 -4.68 -6.85 1.98
C SER A 166 -5.19 -5.41 1.90
N THR A 167 -4.58 -4.64 1.00
CA THR A 167 -5.06 -3.29 0.62
C THR A 167 -5.08 -3.17 -0.89
N THR A 168 -5.96 -2.35 -1.43
CA THR A 168 -6.02 -2.09 -2.87
C THR A 168 -6.71 -0.76 -3.19
N GLY A 169 -6.40 -0.19 -4.34
CA GLY A 169 -7.13 0.95 -4.89
C GLY A 169 -8.49 0.59 -5.51
N PHE A 170 -8.86 -0.70 -5.57
CA PHE A 170 -10.19 -1.14 -6.01
C PHE A 170 -11.26 -0.82 -4.96
N VAL A 171 -12.53 -0.77 -5.41
CA VAL A 171 -13.70 -0.66 -4.51
C VAL A 171 -14.11 -2.04 -3.99
N ARG A 172 -14.89 -2.07 -2.88
CA ARG A 172 -15.27 -3.31 -2.19
C ARG A 172 -15.87 -4.37 -3.13
N SER A 173 -16.77 -4.00 -4.04
CA SER A 173 -17.38 -4.95 -4.98
C SER A 173 -16.39 -5.64 -5.94
N MET A 174 -15.26 -5.01 -6.22
CA MET A 174 -14.17 -5.62 -7.00
C MET A 174 -13.34 -6.56 -6.12
N VAL A 175 -13.06 -6.16 -4.88
CA VAL A 175 -12.31 -6.98 -3.92
C VAL A 175 -13.07 -8.27 -3.61
N ASP A 176 -14.39 -8.23 -3.51
CA ASP A 176 -15.22 -9.41 -3.29
C ASP A 176 -15.01 -10.47 -4.40
N ILE A 177 -14.87 -10.02 -5.67
CA ILE A 177 -14.54 -10.91 -6.79
C ILE A 177 -13.13 -11.47 -6.66
N LEU A 178 -12.15 -10.62 -6.31
CA LEU A 178 -10.76 -11.07 -6.13
C LEU A 178 -10.65 -12.11 -5.02
N GLU A 179 -11.28 -11.86 -3.87
CA GLU A 179 -11.30 -12.80 -2.74
C GLU A 179 -11.96 -14.13 -3.11
N GLU A 180 -13.11 -14.10 -3.81
CA GLU A 180 -13.80 -15.30 -4.28
C GLU A 180 -12.91 -16.13 -5.19
N GLU A 181 -12.31 -15.52 -6.20
CA GLU A 181 -11.49 -16.22 -7.20
C GLU A 181 -10.13 -16.66 -6.64
N ALA A 182 -9.50 -15.85 -5.78
CA ALA A 182 -8.25 -16.20 -5.12
C ALA A 182 -8.41 -17.37 -4.14
N ALA A 183 -9.53 -17.42 -3.41
CA ALA A 183 -9.83 -18.54 -2.50
C ALA A 183 -9.91 -19.88 -3.24
N LYS A 184 -10.45 -19.90 -4.46
CA LYS A 184 -10.48 -21.10 -5.33
C LYS A 184 -9.09 -21.57 -5.71
N GLN A 185 -8.12 -20.67 -5.73
CA GLN A 185 -6.73 -20.91 -6.10
C GLN A 185 -5.82 -21.11 -4.86
N GLY A 186 -6.38 -21.07 -3.65
CA GLY A 186 -5.66 -21.36 -2.41
C GLY A 186 -5.11 -20.15 -1.67
N TYR A 187 -5.44 -18.92 -2.06
CA TYR A 187 -5.09 -17.69 -1.36
C TYR A 187 -6.32 -17.07 -0.69
N LYS A 188 -6.26 -16.90 0.61
CA LYS A 188 -7.30 -16.25 1.40
C LYS A 188 -6.66 -15.37 2.47
N PRO A 189 -6.65 -14.05 2.32
CA PRO A 189 -6.19 -13.15 3.39
C PRO A 189 -7.12 -13.22 4.61
N ASP A 190 -6.58 -12.96 5.81
CA ASP A 190 -7.35 -12.90 7.06
C ASP A 190 -8.21 -11.62 7.15
N ALA A 191 -7.81 -10.57 6.43
CA ALA A 191 -8.56 -9.32 6.29
C ALA A 191 -8.25 -8.67 4.93
N SER A 192 -9.19 -7.88 4.40
CA SER A 192 -9.01 -7.09 3.18
C SER A 192 -9.68 -5.73 3.31
N VAL A 193 -8.99 -4.69 2.90
CA VAL A 193 -9.50 -3.31 2.89
C VAL A 193 -9.45 -2.73 1.49
N ALA A 194 -10.61 -2.35 0.97
CA ALA A 194 -10.78 -1.68 -0.31
C ALA A 194 -10.56 -0.16 -0.19
N GLY A 195 -10.25 0.48 -1.32
CA GLY A 195 -9.95 1.91 -1.36
C GLY A 195 -11.13 2.83 -0.97
N ASP A 196 -12.37 2.36 -1.14
CA ASP A 196 -13.60 3.07 -0.76
C ASP A 196 -14.02 2.83 0.70
N GLU A 197 -13.31 1.99 1.45
CA GLU A 197 -13.61 1.69 2.84
C GLU A 197 -12.87 2.59 3.84
N VAL A 198 -12.09 3.57 3.37
CA VAL A 198 -11.37 4.54 4.19
C VAL A 198 -11.79 5.98 3.84
N ILE A 199 -12.23 6.72 4.85
CA ILE A 199 -12.79 8.07 4.67
C ILE A 199 -11.69 9.09 4.35
N ASN A 200 -10.53 8.97 4.98
CA ASN A 200 -9.46 9.96 4.93
C ASN A 200 -8.45 9.72 3.80
N GLY A 201 -8.84 8.99 2.79
CA GLY A 201 -8.03 8.73 1.60
C GLY A 201 -7.32 7.37 1.63
N ALA A 202 -7.20 6.82 0.41
CA ALA A 202 -6.41 5.64 0.12
C ALA A 202 -4.95 6.03 -0.14
N ARG A 203 -4.15 5.11 -0.67
CA ARG A 203 -2.72 5.31 -0.97
C ARG A 203 -2.41 6.66 -1.59
N PRO A 204 -1.32 7.27 -1.19
CA PRO A 204 -0.29 6.81 -0.25
C PRO A 204 -0.63 7.04 1.23
N SER A 205 -1.88 7.41 1.58
CA SER A 205 -2.33 7.55 2.97
C SER A 205 -2.37 6.19 3.68
N PRO A 206 -2.00 6.09 4.96
CA PRO A 206 -1.78 4.82 5.65
C PRO A 206 -3.06 4.15 6.19
N HIS A 207 -4.23 4.73 5.91
CA HIS A 207 -5.48 4.36 6.60
C HIS A 207 -5.95 2.94 6.31
N MET A 208 -5.67 2.40 5.11
CA MET A 208 -6.03 1.00 4.81
C MET A 208 -5.14 0.02 5.58
N VAL A 209 -3.85 0.35 5.79
CA VAL A 209 -2.96 -0.44 6.65
C VAL A 209 -3.49 -0.43 8.08
N TYR A 210 -3.78 0.75 8.65
CA TYR A 210 -4.29 0.87 10.02
C TYR A 210 -5.63 0.14 10.22
N LYS A 211 -6.53 0.20 9.23
CA LYS A 211 -7.79 -0.55 9.28
C LYS A 211 -7.55 -2.07 9.25
N ASN A 212 -6.59 -2.55 8.46
CA ASN A 212 -6.18 -3.96 8.51
C ASN A 212 -5.67 -4.36 9.89
N LEU A 213 -4.83 -3.53 10.53
CA LEU A 213 -4.31 -3.83 11.85
C LEU A 213 -5.42 -3.95 12.90
N ASP A 214 -6.42 -3.05 12.84
CA ASP A 214 -7.60 -3.10 13.71
C ASP A 214 -8.39 -4.41 13.50
N MET A 215 -8.66 -4.77 12.23
CA MET A 215 -9.37 -6.02 11.88
C MET A 215 -8.60 -7.28 12.29
N LEU A 216 -7.28 -7.26 12.20
CA LEU A 216 -6.40 -8.40 12.51
C LEU A 216 -6.01 -8.47 13.99
N GLY A 217 -6.30 -7.43 14.78
CA GLY A 217 -5.87 -7.30 16.18
C GLY A 217 -4.36 -7.20 16.33
N ILE A 218 -3.65 -6.56 15.40
CA ILE A 218 -2.19 -6.47 15.35
C ILE A 218 -1.71 -5.16 15.96
N THR A 219 -0.77 -5.26 16.87
CA THR A 219 0.02 -4.16 17.44
C THR A 219 1.40 -4.68 17.86
N PRO A 220 2.46 -3.90 17.75
CA PRO A 220 2.55 -2.55 17.18
C PRO A 220 2.83 -2.58 15.67
N ILE A 221 2.77 -1.40 15.02
CA ILE A 221 2.99 -1.22 13.58
C ILE A 221 4.37 -1.72 13.10
N GLN A 222 5.39 -1.67 13.95
CA GLN A 222 6.74 -2.17 13.64
C GLN A 222 6.79 -3.68 13.37
N SER A 223 5.76 -4.44 13.80
CA SER A 223 5.62 -5.87 13.53
C SER A 223 5.02 -6.20 12.16
N VAL A 224 4.80 -5.18 11.32
CA VAL A 224 4.08 -5.30 10.05
C VAL A 224 5.00 -5.06 8.87
N ILE A 225 4.87 -5.91 7.85
CA ILE A 225 5.48 -5.74 6.54
C ILE A 225 4.35 -5.44 5.53
N LYS A 226 4.46 -4.35 4.77
CA LYS A 226 3.59 -4.06 3.64
C LYS A 226 4.32 -4.38 2.35
N VAL A 227 3.70 -5.16 1.47
CA VAL A 227 4.24 -5.56 0.16
C VAL A 227 3.40 -4.97 -0.95
N ASP A 228 4.05 -4.34 -1.92
CA ASP A 228 3.37 -3.67 -3.03
C ASP A 228 4.29 -3.56 -4.26
N ASP A 229 3.72 -3.47 -5.44
CA ASP A 229 4.44 -3.30 -6.71
C ASP A 229 4.50 -1.84 -7.19
N THR A 230 3.86 -0.91 -6.46
CA THR A 230 3.72 0.49 -6.88
C THR A 230 4.37 1.48 -5.92
N VAL A 231 4.79 2.63 -6.46
CA VAL A 231 5.30 3.78 -5.66
C VAL A 231 4.27 4.23 -4.61
N SER A 232 2.98 4.27 -4.98
CA SER A 232 1.93 4.70 -4.04
C SER A 232 1.70 3.69 -2.92
N GLY A 233 1.86 2.39 -3.18
CA GLY A 233 1.74 1.35 -2.16
C GLY A 233 2.96 1.26 -1.25
N VAL A 234 4.17 1.45 -1.77
CA VAL A 234 5.38 1.63 -0.94
C VAL A 234 5.24 2.90 -0.09
N GLY A 235 4.74 3.99 -0.68
CA GLY A 235 4.43 5.22 0.06
C GLY A 235 3.41 5.00 1.20
N GLU A 236 2.42 4.12 1.01
CA GLU A 236 1.50 3.70 2.07
C GLU A 236 2.24 3.04 3.25
N ALA A 237 3.23 2.17 2.97
CA ALA A 237 4.05 1.54 4.00
C ALA A 237 4.88 2.56 4.78
N VAL A 238 5.56 3.47 4.08
CA VAL A 238 6.38 4.53 4.68
C VAL A 238 5.54 5.44 5.56
N ASN A 239 4.38 5.88 5.06
CA ASN A 239 3.47 6.74 5.80
C ASN A 239 2.79 6.02 6.98
N ALA A 240 2.62 4.70 6.89
CA ALA A 240 2.14 3.90 8.00
C ALA A 240 3.20 3.69 9.10
N GLY A 241 4.48 3.81 8.79
CA GLY A 241 5.59 3.50 9.69
C GLY A 241 5.81 2.00 9.87
N CYS A 242 5.58 1.20 8.83
CA CYS A 242 5.86 -0.23 8.79
C CYS A 242 6.95 -0.56 7.76
N TRP A 243 7.44 -1.79 7.75
CA TRP A 243 8.44 -2.24 6.79
C TRP A 243 7.83 -2.30 5.39
N GLY A 244 8.35 -1.52 4.45
CA GLY A 244 7.94 -1.52 3.05
C GLY A 244 8.79 -2.46 2.21
N VAL A 245 8.13 -3.33 1.45
CA VAL A 245 8.75 -4.25 0.50
C VAL A 245 8.18 -4.01 -0.88
N GLY A 246 9.05 -3.71 -1.85
CA GLY A 246 8.70 -3.62 -3.25
C GLY A 246 8.82 -4.97 -3.95
N VAL A 247 7.92 -5.26 -4.92
CA VAL A 247 8.02 -6.42 -5.81
C VAL A 247 8.14 -5.98 -7.26
N THR A 248 9.00 -6.65 -8.04
CA THR A 248 9.39 -6.16 -9.37
C THR A 248 8.83 -6.99 -10.53
N ARG A 249 8.86 -8.33 -10.43
CA ARG A 249 8.70 -9.25 -11.57
C ARG A 249 7.38 -9.12 -12.33
N TYR A 250 6.30 -8.81 -11.60
CA TYR A 250 4.94 -8.69 -12.15
C TYR A 250 4.34 -7.30 -11.95
N SER A 251 5.19 -6.33 -11.63
CA SER A 251 4.80 -4.95 -11.34
C SER A 251 4.20 -4.24 -12.55
N ASN A 252 3.36 -3.24 -12.25
CA ASN A 252 2.89 -2.26 -13.22
C ASN A 252 4.01 -1.64 -14.06
N TYR A 253 5.20 -1.42 -13.48
CA TYR A 253 6.35 -0.78 -14.13
C TYR A 253 7.14 -1.72 -15.05
N MET A 254 6.75 -2.98 -15.16
CA MET A 254 7.26 -3.86 -16.20
C MET A 254 6.77 -3.45 -17.61
N ASP A 255 5.75 -2.60 -17.68
CA ASP A 255 5.19 -2.04 -18.91
C ASP A 255 4.86 -3.14 -19.94
N VAL A 256 4.06 -4.09 -19.51
CA VAL A 256 3.63 -5.26 -20.29
C VAL A 256 2.12 -5.21 -20.45
N ASP A 257 1.61 -5.28 -21.66
CA ASP A 257 0.20 -5.07 -21.95
C ASP A 257 -0.65 -6.35 -21.85
N THR A 258 -0.02 -7.52 -21.96
CA THR A 258 -0.67 -8.82 -21.73
C THR A 258 0.28 -9.79 -21.02
N PRO A 259 -0.22 -10.76 -20.23
CA PRO A 259 0.63 -11.79 -19.64
C PRO A 259 1.45 -12.55 -20.68
N GLU A 260 0.87 -12.82 -21.85
CA GLU A 260 1.50 -13.52 -22.97
C GLU A 260 2.68 -12.73 -23.55
N ASP A 261 2.63 -11.41 -23.53
CA ASP A 261 3.76 -10.56 -23.96
C ASP A 261 4.87 -10.59 -22.91
N GLY A 262 4.50 -10.68 -21.63
CA GLY A 262 5.47 -10.86 -20.55
C GLY A 262 6.27 -12.17 -20.64
N GLU A 263 5.64 -13.24 -21.12
CA GLU A 263 6.29 -14.54 -21.35
C GLU A 263 7.28 -14.52 -22.52
N LYS A 264 7.13 -13.56 -23.46
CA LYS A 264 8.00 -13.40 -24.64
C LYS A 264 9.20 -12.50 -24.38
N LEU A 265 9.26 -11.80 -23.25
CA LEU A 265 10.41 -10.96 -22.93
C LEU A 265 11.69 -11.82 -22.82
N SER A 266 12.77 -11.31 -23.38
CA SER A 266 14.09 -11.92 -23.15
C SER A 266 14.53 -11.67 -21.70
N ASP A 267 15.44 -12.52 -21.20
CA ASP A 267 16.00 -12.37 -19.85
C ASP A 267 16.63 -10.98 -19.66
N ASP A 268 17.36 -10.48 -20.65
CA ASP A 268 17.97 -9.14 -20.61
C ASP A 268 16.91 -8.01 -20.49
N GLU A 269 15.79 -8.13 -21.19
CA GLU A 269 14.71 -7.14 -21.11
C GLU A 269 13.98 -7.22 -19.77
N VAL A 270 13.77 -8.43 -19.25
CA VAL A 270 13.22 -8.65 -17.90
C VAL A 270 14.13 -7.99 -16.85
N GLU A 271 15.43 -8.28 -16.88
CA GLU A 271 16.41 -7.72 -15.93
C GLU A 271 16.42 -6.19 -15.99
N LYS A 272 16.43 -5.61 -17.18
CA LYS A 272 16.39 -4.16 -17.39
C LYS A 272 15.14 -3.52 -16.80
N ARG A 273 13.95 -4.09 -17.04
CA ARG A 273 12.68 -3.57 -16.53
C ARG A 273 12.54 -3.76 -15.03
N GLN A 274 13.01 -4.89 -14.51
CA GLN A 274 13.08 -5.10 -13.07
C GLN A 274 14.04 -4.11 -12.38
N ALA A 275 15.19 -3.82 -12.98
CA ALA A 275 16.13 -2.81 -12.46
C ALA A 275 15.50 -1.41 -12.41
N HIS A 276 14.74 -1.03 -13.45
CA HIS A 276 13.99 0.22 -13.47
C HIS A 276 12.91 0.25 -12.38
N THR A 277 12.11 -0.81 -12.26
CA THR A 277 11.09 -0.95 -11.23
C THR A 277 11.70 -0.84 -9.83
N LYS A 278 12.81 -1.54 -9.61
CA LYS A 278 13.56 -1.49 -8.35
C LYS A 278 13.97 -0.07 -7.98
N ASP A 279 14.57 0.67 -8.91
CA ASP A 279 14.99 2.07 -8.71
C ASP A 279 13.81 2.96 -8.29
N LEU A 280 12.64 2.79 -8.91
CA LEU A 280 11.42 3.52 -8.54
C LEU A 280 10.95 3.20 -7.13
N LEU A 281 10.92 1.92 -6.76
CA LEU A 281 10.43 1.47 -5.45
C LEU A 281 11.41 1.83 -4.32
N GLU A 282 12.72 1.75 -4.57
CA GLU A 282 13.75 2.22 -3.62
C GLU A 282 13.65 3.73 -3.39
N LYS A 283 13.46 4.53 -4.44
CA LYS A 283 13.23 5.98 -4.33
C LYS A 283 11.94 6.34 -3.60
N ALA A 284 10.93 5.48 -3.68
CA ALA A 284 9.69 5.63 -2.91
C ALA A 284 9.86 5.31 -1.41
N GLY A 285 11.00 4.75 -1.00
CA GLY A 285 11.32 4.42 0.38
C GLY A 285 11.13 2.95 0.76
N ALA A 286 11.13 2.03 -0.20
CA ALA A 286 11.11 0.60 0.10
C ALA A 286 12.33 0.19 0.92
N HIS A 287 12.11 -0.52 2.03
CA HIS A 287 13.20 -1.07 2.87
C HIS A 287 13.86 -2.28 2.22
N TYR A 288 13.11 -3.01 1.41
CA TYR A 288 13.54 -4.16 0.62
C TYR A 288 12.88 -4.14 -0.74
N VAL A 289 13.55 -4.69 -1.73
CA VAL A 289 12.97 -4.96 -3.05
C VAL A 289 13.32 -6.39 -3.43
N ILE A 290 12.29 -7.18 -3.76
CA ILE A 290 12.39 -8.60 -4.14
C ILE A 290 11.74 -8.81 -5.50
N GLU A 291 11.93 -9.96 -6.12
CA GLU A 291 11.30 -10.23 -7.42
C GLU A 291 9.79 -10.42 -7.29
N SER A 292 9.37 -11.25 -6.34
CA SER A 292 7.96 -11.57 -6.11
C SER A 292 7.69 -11.90 -4.65
N ILE A 293 6.41 -12.00 -4.28
CA ILE A 293 6.02 -12.42 -2.93
C ILE A 293 6.54 -13.82 -2.57
N ALA A 294 6.88 -14.67 -3.55
CA ALA A 294 7.45 -15.98 -3.29
C ALA A 294 8.80 -15.90 -2.54
N ASP A 295 9.48 -14.77 -2.63
CA ASP A 295 10.79 -14.51 -2.04
C ASP A 295 10.72 -13.77 -0.69
N ILE A 296 9.55 -13.68 -0.06
CA ILE A 296 9.35 -12.86 1.14
C ILE A 296 9.93 -13.47 2.42
N GLU A 297 10.09 -14.78 2.49
CA GLU A 297 10.50 -15.47 3.73
C GLU A 297 11.87 -15.00 4.25
N PRO A 298 12.92 -14.84 3.41
CA PRO A 298 14.19 -14.25 3.85
C PRO A 298 14.07 -12.81 4.37
N VAL A 299 13.15 -12.01 3.81
CA VAL A 299 12.88 -10.65 4.30
C VAL A 299 12.27 -10.70 5.70
N ILE A 300 11.30 -11.59 5.94
CA ILE A 300 10.70 -11.79 7.27
C ILE A 300 11.78 -12.17 8.30
N GLU A 301 12.70 -13.04 7.93
CA GLU A 301 13.80 -13.45 8.81
C GLU A 301 14.73 -12.27 9.13
N ASP A 302 15.06 -11.44 8.14
CA ASP A 302 15.92 -10.28 8.34
C ASP A 302 15.23 -9.21 9.19
N VAL A 303 13.97 -8.90 8.91
CA VAL A 303 13.16 -7.99 9.72
C VAL A 303 13.08 -8.48 11.17
N ASN A 304 12.91 -9.78 11.41
CA ASN A 304 12.91 -10.35 12.75
C ASN A 304 14.26 -10.12 13.48
N LYS A 305 15.39 -10.23 12.79
CA LYS A 305 16.72 -9.92 13.35
C LYS A 305 16.85 -8.44 13.69
N ARG A 306 16.41 -7.56 12.79
CA ARG A 306 16.43 -6.11 12.97
C ARG A 306 15.56 -5.69 14.16
N LEU A 307 14.33 -6.24 14.26
CA LEU A 307 13.44 -6.00 15.39
C LEU A 307 14.06 -6.46 16.73
N ALA A 308 14.70 -7.65 16.75
CA ALA A 308 15.39 -8.15 17.94
C ALA A 308 16.54 -7.23 18.39
N ASN A 309 17.16 -6.50 17.46
CA ASN A 309 18.18 -5.48 17.72
C ASN A 309 17.58 -4.11 18.08
N GLY A 310 16.24 -3.98 18.13
CA GLY A 310 15.55 -2.73 18.44
C GLY A 310 15.50 -1.73 17.27
N GLU A 311 15.76 -2.19 16.03
CA GLU A 311 15.61 -1.38 14.83
C GLU A 311 14.13 -1.16 14.50
N ARG A 312 13.86 -0.11 13.74
CA ARG A 312 12.51 0.28 13.29
C ARG A 312 12.49 0.50 11.79
N PRO A 313 11.28 0.39 11.16
CA PRO A 313 11.10 0.80 9.77
C PRO A 313 11.45 2.27 9.53
#